data_b0d7f62ae47fb70f2215fd00c0135517
#
_entry.id   b0d7f62ae47fb70f2215fd00c0135517
#
_cell.length_a   1.000
_cell.length_b   1.000
_cell.length_c   1.000
_cell.angle_alpha   90.00
_cell.angle_beta   90.00
_cell.angle_gamma   90.00
#
_symmetry.space_group_name_H-M   'P 1'
#
loop_
_entity.id
_entity.type
_entity.pdbx_description
1 polymer ?
#
loop_
_entity_poly.entity_id
_entity_poly.type
_entity_poly.pdbx_seq_one_letter_code
_entity_poly.pdbx_strand_id
1 'polypeptide(L)'
;MTEIWQARHTIDALQMAINPATGRSWLTPDEAATVTVVFEDDRVEPMDHLWTVATGNTPIRMSSLEPGACFGNVIIPLAGSSSPFWSALMEDVYHETCHTQVLLNTWVRRVFNFLDITPRSATDVHAHPTITIVERAHNRKFIALDRWLETLKSLYPKSNITVYDFAAISLQEQLRIVQGTDVFVGHHGAAMAHTIFLNPEAAVVEIFPPVFPMRGFRALARMRGLAHFGANCMWPEEWNNTVNGVPLPETWTAPKEPVDWQVAEWTYMTDEQFLGIVDAAVRNQMNKRYQFSNCAPDC
;
A
#
# COMPACT_ATOMS: atom_id res chain seq x y z
N MET A 1 5.50 4.49 -6.35
CA MET A 1 4.65 3.47 -7.05
C MET A 1 3.27 4.00 -7.43
N THR A 2 2.58 4.75 -6.59
CA THR A 2 1.27 5.34 -6.89
C THR A 2 1.32 6.33 -8.06
N GLU A 3 2.36 7.16 -8.14
CA GLU A 3 2.60 8.11 -9.25
C GLU A 3 2.83 7.37 -10.58
N ILE A 4 3.67 6.34 -10.55
CA ILE A 4 3.97 5.54 -11.75
C ILE A 4 2.70 4.84 -12.24
N TRP A 5 1.89 4.30 -11.33
CA TRP A 5 0.60 3.73 -11.67
C TRP A 5 -0.32 4.77 -12.32
N GLN A 6 -0.37 5.98 -11.78
CA GLN A 6 -1.23 7.03 -12.31
C GLN A 6 -0.82 7.44 -13.74
N ALA A 7 0.48 7.58 -13.99
CA ALA A 7 0.97 7.84 -15.34
C ALA A 7 0.55 6.71 -16.30
N ARG A 8 0.69 5.46 -15.89
CA ARG A 8 0.22 4.33 -16.68
C ARG A 8 -1.30 4.32 -16.86
N HIS A 9 -2.06 4.63 -15.81
CA HIS A 9 -3.51 4.72 -15.87
C HIS A 9 -3.96 5.78 -16.88
N THR A 10 -3.26 6.93 -16.95
CA THR A 10 -3.52 7.95 -17.95
C THR A 10 -3.33 7.40 -19.38
N ILE A 11 -2.25 6.67 -19.64
CA ILE A 11 -2.00 6.02 -20.93
C ILE A 11 -3.11 5.00 -21.26
N ASP A 12 -3.49 4.16 -20.31
CA ASP A 12 -4.55 3.16 -20.50
C ASP A 12 -5.91 3.84 -20.77
N ALA A 13 -6.22 4.93 -20.05
CA ALA A 13 -7.45 5.71 -20.27
C ALA A 13 -7.49 6.35 -21.68
N LEU A 14 -6.39 6.91 -22.15
CA LEU A 14 -6.31 7.50 -23.49
C LEU A 14 -6.44 6.45 -24.61
N GLN A 15 -6.02 5.22 -24.37
CA GLN A 15 -6.24 4.13 -25.33
C GLN A 15 -7.70 3.65 -25.37
N MET A 16 -8.44 3.76 -24.26
CA MET A 16 -9.85 3.36 -24.18
C MET A 16 -10.81 4.49 -24.57
N ALA A 17 -10.44 5.73 -24.32
CA ALA A 17 -11.29 6.88 -24.60
C ALA A 17 -11.33 7.19 -26.10
N ILE A 18 -12.53 7.38 -26.64
CA ILE A 18 -12.74 7.70 -28.05
C ILE A 18 -12.76 9.21 -28.25
N ASN A 19 -11.93 9.70 -29.16
CA ASN A 19 -11.95 11.08 -29.61
C ASN A 19 -13.21 11.30 -30.46
N PRO A 20 -14.15 12.16 -30.04
CA PRO A 20 -15.42 12.35 -30.74
C PRO A 20 -15.25 12.97 -32.14
N ALA A 21 -14.14 13.68 -32.40
CA ALA A 21 -13.87 14.30 -33.69
C ALA A 21 -13.38 13.29 -34.75
N THR A 22 -12.73 12.21 -34.34
CA THR A 22 -12.12 11.23 -35.25
C THR A 22 -12.75 9.84 -35.19
N GLY A 23 -13.54 9.55 -34.14
CA GLY A 23 -14.09 8.21 -33.88
C GLY A 23 -13.03 7.16 -33.52
N ARG A 24 -11.79 7.57 -33.23
CA ARG A 24 -10.68 6.70 -32.84
C ARG A 24 -10.27 6.94 -31.39
N SER A 25 -9.52 6.01 -30.79
CA SER A 25 -8.92 6.26 -29.50
C SER A 25 -8.00 7.50 -29.53
N TRP A 26 -7.90 8.20 -28.37
CA TRP A 26 -6.98 9.33 -28.26
C TRP A 26 -5.51 8.91 -28.41
N LEU A 27 -5.19 7.68 -28.06
CA LEU A 27 -3.87 7.08 -28.18
C LEU A 27 -4.04 5.66 -28.74
N THR A 28 -3.48 5.41 -29.90
CA THR A 28 -3.48 4.06 -30.46
C THR A 28 -2.47 3.15 -29.73
N PRO A 29 -2.58 1.82 -29.84
CA PRO A 29 -1.58 0.91 -29.26
C PRO A 29 -0.14 1.17 -29.75
N ASP A 30 0.02 1.50 -31.02
CA ASP A 30 1.33 1.78 -31.64
C ASP A 30 1.93 3.08 -31.07
N GLU A 31 1.12 4.13 -30.95
CA GLU A 31 1.54 5.38 -30.30
C GLU A 31 1.85 5.15 -28.82
N ALA A 32 1.04 4.36 -28.10
CA ALA A 32 1.28 4.03 -26.70
C ALA A 32 2.61 3.29 -26.50
N ALA A 33 3.03 2.47 -27.45
CA ALA A 33 4.30 1.76 -27.42
C ALA A 33 5.52 2.70 -27.58
N THR A 34 5.33 3.90 -28.14
CA THR A 34 6.40 4.91 -28.32
C THR A 34 6.49 5.91 -27.16
N VAL A 35 5.52 5.89 -26.23
CA VAL A 35 5.52 6.81 -25.07
C VAL A 35 6.78 6.59 -24.24
N THR A 36 7.49 7.67 -23.95
CA THR A 36 8.68 7.65 -23.10
C THR A 36 8.52 8.67 -21.99
N VAL A 37 8.91 8.28 -20.78
CA VAL A 37 8.93 9.20 -19.64
C VAL A 37 10.11 10.15 -19.78
N VAL A 38 9.86 11.45 -19.68
CA VAL A 38 10.89 12.48 -19.64
C VAL A 38 10.87 13.14 -18.26
N PHE A 39 11.97 13.03 -17.54
CA PHE A 39 12.15 13.76 -16.30
C PHE A 39 12.63 15.19 -16.59
N GLU A 40 12.02 16.16 -15.93
CA GLU A 40 12.37 17.57 -16.09
C GLU A 40 13.74 17.90 -15.47
N ASP A 41 14.08 17.21 -14.38
CA ASP A 41 15.32 17.42 -13.63
C ASP A 41 16.35 16.30 -13.87
N ASP A 42 17.59 16.54 -13.46
CA ASP A 42 18.71 15.60 -13.60
C ASP A 42 18.97 14.78 -12.32
N ARG A 43 18.10 14.85 -11.31
CA ARG A 43 18.22 14.04 -10.11
C ARG A 43 18.01 12.58 -10.44
N VAL A 44 18.91 11.73 -9.95
CA VAL A 44 18.80 10.28 -10.09
C VAL A 44 18.26 9.71 -8.78
N GLU A 45 17.10 9.10 -8.85
CA GLU A 45 16.43 8.50 -7.71
C GLU A 45 16.48 6.96 -7.78
N PRO A 46 16.54 6.26 -6.65
CA PRO A 46 16.66 4.80 -6.63
C PRO A 46 15.53 4.07 -7.39
N MET A 47 14.37 4.69 -7.54
CA MET A 47 13.19 4.11 -8.19
C MET A 47 12.97 4.57 -9.63
N ASP A 48 13.88 5.34 -10.23
CA ASP A 48 13.72 5.85 -11.60
C ASP A 48 13.52 4.73 -12.64
N HIS A 49 14.23 3.62 -12.46
CA HIS A 49 14.11 2.45 -13.34
C HIS A 49 12.69 1.86 -13.39
N LEU A 50 11.88 2.06 -12.35
CA LEU A 50 10.51 1.55 -12.28
C LEU A 50 9.56 2.28 -13.23
N TRP A 51 9.92 3.49 -13.68
CA TRP A 51 9.12 4.20 -14.68
C TRP A 51 9.06 3.48 -16.03
N THR A 52 10.03 2.61 -16.30
CA THR A 52 9.96 1.68 -17.45
C THR A 52 8.69 0.81 -17.43
N VAL A 53 8.16 0.49 -16.24
CA VAL A 53 6.92 -0.30 -16.11
C VAL A 53 5.71 0.48 -16.65
N ALA A 54 5.73 1.81 -16.57
CA ALA A 54 4.62 2.63 -17.05
C ALA A 54 4.51 2.63 -18.58
N THR A 55 5.64 2.65 -19.29
CA THR A 55 5.66 2.84 -20.75
C THR A 55 6.25 1.66 -21.53
N GLY A 56 7.09 0.85 -20.92
CA GLY A 56 7.92 -0.16 -21.57
C GLY A 56 9.25 0.39 -22.07
N ASN A 57 9.43 1.73 -22.07
CA ASN A 57 10.62 2.40 -22.56
C ASN A 57 11.45 2.95 -21.39
N THR A 58 12.77 2.97 -21.55
CA THR A 58 13.68 3.56 -20.55
C THR A 58 13.41 5.05 -20.43
N PRO A 59 13.19 5.58 -19.22
CA PRO A 59 13.05 7.01 -19.00
C PRO A 59 14.30 7.79 -19.43
N ILE A 60 14.11 9.01 -19.90
CA ILE A 60 15.19 9.93 -20.28
C ILE A 60 15.13 11.21 -19.46
N ARG A 61 16.18 12.00 -19.48
CA ARG A 61 16.25 13.34 -18.88
C ARG A 61 16.06 14.41 -19.94
N MET A 62 15.41 15.52 -19.57
CA MET A 62 15.24 16.64 -20.50
C MET A 62 16.58 17.19 -21.00
N SER A 63 17.60 17.21 -20.14
CA SER A 63 18.97 17.61 -20.48
C SER A 63 19.65 16.71 -21.52
N SER A 64 19.16 15.47 -21.71
CA SER A 64 19.70 14.54 -22.73
C SER A 64 19.07 14.72 -24.10
N LEU A 65 18.10 15.61 -24.26
CA LEU A 65 17.47 15.89 -25.55
C LEU A 65 18.34 16.79 -26.39
N GLU A 66 18.39 16.51 -27.68
CA GLU A 66 19.10 17.39 -28.64
C GLU A 66 18.44 18.77 -28.67
N PRO A 67 19.23 19.86 -28.85
CA PRO A 67 18.68 21.19 -29.03
C PRO A 67 17.70 21.23 -30.22
N GLY A 68 16.48 21.71 -29.96
CA GLY A 68 15.44 21.78 -31.00
C GLY A 68 14.60 20.50 -31.12
N ALA A 69 14.74 19.53 -30.20
CA ALA A 69 13.84 18.38 -30.14
C ALA A 69 12.37 18.82 -30.01
N CYS A 70 11.50 18.20 -30.79
CA CYS A 70 10.07 18.46 -30.78
C CYS A 70 9.31 17.18 -30.50
N PHE A 71 8.26 17.32 -29.69
CA PHE A 71 7.35 16.22 -29.38
C PHE A 71 6.05 16.39 -30.17
N GLY A 72 5.58 15.33 -30.83
CA GLY A 72 4.28 15.35 -31.52
C GLY A 72 3.12 15.49 -30.55
N ASN A 73 3.20 14.80 -29.40
CA ASN A 73 2.23 14.87 -28.30
C ASN A 73 2.96 14.82 -26.97
N VAL A 74 2.38 15.48 -25.97
CA VAL A 74 2.87 15.45 -24.58
C VAL A 74 1.72 15.06 -23.67
N ILE A 75 1.95 14.09 -22.79
CA ILE A 75 1.01 13.68 -21.75
C ILE A 75 1.57 14.16 -20.42
N ILE A 76 0.82 15.04 -19.74
CA ILE A 76 1.16 15.50 -18.40
C ILE A 76 0.19 14.78 -17.45
N PRO A 77 0.65 13.74 -16.72
CA PRO A 77 -0.21 13.07 -15.75
C PRO A 77 -0.53 14.01 -14.59
N LEU A 78 -1.69 13.82 -14.00
CA LEU A 78 -2.06 14.58 -12.80
C LEU A 78 -1.06 14.33 -11.67
N ALA A 79 -0.72 15.38 -10.91
CA ALA A 79 0.17 15.27 -9.77
C ALA A 79 -0.43 14.41 -8.64
N GLY A 80 0.43 13.84 -7.81
CA GLY A 80 0.15 12.82 -6.82
C GLY A 80 -1.14 12.95 -6.00
N SER A 81 -1.39 14.12 -5.43
CA SER A 81 -2.60 14.38 -4.65
C SER A 81 -3.90 14.36 -5.48
N SER A 82 -3.80 14.45 -6.80
CA SER A 82 -4.94 14.35 -7.73
C SER A 82 -5.17 12.91 -8.23
N SER A 83 -4.40 11.96 -7.73
CA SER A 83 -4.57 10.54 -8.04
C SER A 83 -5.95 10.06 -7.57
N PRO A 84 -6.62 9.16 -8.31
CA PRO A 84 -7.86 8.52 -7.87
C PRO A 84 -7.73 7.83 -6.51
N PHE A 85 -6.53 7.43 -6.10
CA PHE A 85 -6.30 6.90 -4.75
C PHE A 85 -6.44 7.95 -3.66
N TRP A 86 -6.10 9.20 -3.97
CA TRP A 86 -6.02 10.26 -2.99
C TRP A 86 -7.19 11.24 -3.08
N SER A 87 -7.90 11.29 -4.21
CA SER A 87 -9.05 12.18 -4.39
C SER A 87 -10.23 11.86 -3.47
N ALA A 88 -10.36 10.62 -3.02
CA ALA A 88 -11.38 10.16 -2.07
C ALA A 88 -10.89 10.10 -0.62
N LEU A 89 -9.80 10.79 -0.28
CA LEU A 89 -9.16 10.67 1.05
C LEU A 89 -10.01 11.15 2.20
N MET A 90 -10.81 12.18 1.97
CA MET A 90 -11.52 12.92 3.01
C MET A 90 -12.99 12.55 3.11
N GLU A 91 -13.54 11.86 2.12
CA GLU A 91 -14.95 11.51 2.06
C GLU A 91 -15.17 10.00 2.14
N ASP A 92 -16.24 9.63 2.82
CA ASP A 92 -16.78 8.28 2.76
C ASP A 92 -17.53 8.11 1.42
N VAL A 93 -16.81 8.00 0.32
CA VAL A 93 -17.37 7.73 -1.01
C VAL A 93 -17.80 6.26 -1.11
N TYR A 94 -18.56 5.79 -0.12
CA TYR A 94 -18.85 4.36 0.09
C TYR A 94 -20.10 3.87 -0.62
N HIS A 95 -20.63 4.64 -1.52
CA HIS A 95 -21.68 4.17 -2.41
C HIS A 95 -21.13 3.34 -3.60
N GLU A 96 -19.81 3.20 -3.69
CA GLU A 96 -19.21 2.44 -4.77
C GLU A 96 -19.30 0.93 -4.52
N THR A 97 -20.02 0.27 -5.40
CA THR A 97 -20.18 -1.19 -5.41
C THR A 97 -18.98 -1.93 -6.02
N CYS A 98 -17.98 -1.21 -6.54
CA CYS A 98 -16.79 -1.81 -7.16
C CYS A 98 -15.80 -2.36 -6.12
N HIS A 99 -15.72 -3.68 -6.05
CA HIS A 99 -14.77 -4.39 -5.17
C HIS A 99 -13.45 -4.76 -5.85
N THR A 100 -13.33 -4.58 -7.17
CA THR A 100 -12.11 -4.86 -7.92
C THR A 100 -11.94 -3.89 -9.08
N GLN A 101 -10.70 -3.45 -9.32
CA GLN A 101 -10.35 -2.64 -10.47
C GLN A 101 -9.43 -3.38 -11.43
N VAL A 102 -9.92 -3.61 -12.65
CA VAL A 102 -9.18 -4.36 -13.69
C VAL A 102 -7.88 -3.67 -14.05
N LEU A 103 -7.87 -2.35 -14.18
CA LEU A 103 -6.67 -1.59 -14.53
C LEU A 103 -5.61 -1.66 -13.44
N LEU A 104 -6.02 -1.60 -12.17
CA LEU A 104 -5.11 -1.77 -11.04
C LEU A 104 -4.52 -3.18 -11.01
N ASN A 105 -5.34 -4.20 -11.22
CA ASN A 105 -4.87 -5.59 -11.28
C ASN A 105 -3.92 -5.82 -12.46
N THR A 106 -4.16 -5.16 -13.59
CA THR A 106 -3.26 -5.21 -14.76
C THR A 106 -1.94 -4.53 -14.46
N TRP A 107 -1.97 -3.40 -13.76
CA TRP A 107 -0.76 -2.73 -13.28
C TRP A 107 0.07 -3.63 -12.37
N VAL A 108 -0.55 -4.26 -11.36
CA VAL A 108 0.13 -5.19 -10.45
C VAL A 108 0.83 -6.30 -11.21
N ARG A 109 0.16 -6.91 -12.20
CA ARG A 109 0.76 -7.95 -13.04
C ARG A 109 1.96 -7.43 -13.85
N ARG A 110 1.90 -6.19 -14.37
CA ARG A 110 3.03 -5.57 -15.07
C ARG A 110 4.25 -5.39 -14.16
N VAL A 111 4.02 -4.90 -12.94
CA VAL A 111 5.09 -4.73 -11.95
C VAL A 111 5.71 -6.08 -11.59
N PHE A 112 4.91 -7.11 -11.37
CA PHE A 112 5.40 -8.44 -11.03
C PHE A 112 6.19 -9.05 -12.19
N ASN A 113 5.71 -8.95 -13.42
CA ASN A 113 6.45 -9.41 -14.58
C ASN A 113 7.80 -8.68 -14.74
N PHE A 114 7.81 -7.37 -14.52
CA PHE A 114 9.04 -6.56 -14.60
C PHE A 114 10.07 -6.93 -13.55
N LEU A 115 9.62 -7.26 -12.34
CA LEU A 115 10.47 -7.60 -11.20
C LEU A 115 10.68 -9.12 -11.04
N ASP A 116 10.22 -9.93 -11.97
CA ASP A 116 10.30 -11.40 -11.91
C ASP A 116 9.74 -11.95 -10.57
N ILE A 117 8.48 -11.59 -10.29
CA ILE A 117 7.75 -12.04 -9.11
C ILE A 117 6.57 -12.90 -9.56
N THR A 118 6.52 -14.14 -9.08
CA THR A 118 5.38 -15.01 -9.30
C THR A 118 4.24 -14.64 -8.34
N PRO A 119 3.06 -14.23 -8.84
CA PRO A 119 1.92 -13.94 -7.98
C PRO A 119 1.42 -15.22 -7.29
N ARG A 120 1.05 -15.08 -6.02
CA ARG A 120 0.35 -16.15 -5.31
C ARG A 120 -1.08 -16.31 -5.85
N SER A 121 -1.56 -17.56 -5.90
CA SER A 121 -2.94 -17.85 -6.32
C SER A 121 -3.93 -17.47 -5.21
N ALA A 122 -5.10 -16.94 -5.59
CA ALA A 122 -6.20 -16.67 -4.67
C ALA A 122 -6.76 -17.94 -4.00
N THR A 123 -6.56 -19.11 -4.62
CA THR A 123 -6.99 -20.40 -4.08
C THR A 123 -6.03 -20.99 -3.05
N ASP A 124 -4.87 -20.37 -2.89
CA ASP A 124 -3.83 -20.83 -1.96
C ASP A 124 -4.09 -20.24 -0.56
N VAL A 125 -5.11 -20.76 0.11
CA VAL A 125 -5.54 -20.32 1.44
C VAL A 125 -4.81 -21.14 2.52
N HIS A 126 -4.03 -20.46 3.35
CA HIS A 126 -3.30 -21.09 4.44
C HIS A 126 -4.21 -21.37 5.64
N ALA A 127 -4.08 -22.58 6.22
CA ALA A 127 -4.75 -22.92 7.48
C ALA A 127 -4.22 -22.09 8.66
N HIS A 128 -2.98 -21.64 8.55
CA HIS A 128 -2.27 -20.80 9.53
C HIS A 128 -1.75 -19.57 8.80
N PRO A 129 -2.44 -18.42 8.94
CA PRO A 129 -2.09 -17.21 8.20
C PRO A 129 -0.66 -16.73 8.50
N THR A 130 0.04 -16.28 7.46
CA THR A 130 1.30 -15.56 7.59
C THR A 130 1.03 -14.10 7.95
N ILE A 131 1.62 -13.63 9.05
CA ILE A 131 1.44 -12.28 9.56
C ILE A 131 2.75 -11.51 9.36
N THR A 132 2.69 -10.44 8.57
CA THR A 132 3.81 -9.54 8.35
C THR A 132 3.54 -8.21 9.02
N ILE A 133 4.42 -7.81 9.94
CA ILE A 133 4.36 -6.52 10.62
C ILE A 133 5.49 -5.64 10.06
N VAL A 134 5.14 -4.45 9.56
CA VAL A 134 6.14 -3.49 9.13
C VAL A 134 6.44 -2.53 10.26
N GLU A 135 7.67 -2.62 10.77
CA GLU A 135 8.22 -1.71 11.76
C GLU A 135 9.17 -0.72 11.10
N ARG A 136 9.38 0.43 11.72
CA ARG A 136 10.23 1.49 11.21
C ARG A 136 11.40 1.73 12.16
N ALA A 137 12.62 1.87 11.63
CA ALA A 137 13.81 2.01 12.44
C ALA A 137 13.89 3.35 13.20
N HIS A 138 13.31 4.45 12.66
CA HIS A 138 13.60 5.80 13.13
C HIS A 138 12.39 6.58 13.66
N ASN A 139 11.19 6.31 13.16
CA ASN A 139 10.00 7.04 13.57
C ASN A 139 8.77 6.12 13.57
N ARG A 140 7.80 6.45 14.40
CA ARG A 140 6.56 5.67 14.56
C ARG A 140 6.84 4.20 14.93
N LYS A 141 7.84 3.97 15.80
CA LYS A 141 8.15 2.64 16.35
C LYS A 141 7.09 2.23 17.37
N PHE A 142 6.72 0.97 17.38
CA PHE A 142 5.82 0.45 18.39
C PHE A 142 6.54 0.24 19.72
N ILE A 143 6.09 0.91 20.78
CA ILE A 143 6.72 0.80 22.12
C ILE A 143 6.65 -0.65 22.65
N ALA A 144 5.54 -1.35 22.42
CA ALA A 144 5.29 -2.67 23.02
C ALA A 144 5.43 -3.83 22.03
N LEU A 145 6.13 -3.65 20.90
CA LEU A 145 6.19 -4.63 19.81
C LEU A 145 6.64 -6.02 20.26
N ASP A 146 7.72 -6.10 21.03
CA ASP A 146 8.28 -7.39 21.45
C ASP A 146 7.26 -8.18 22.29
N ARG A 147 6.59 -7.53 23.22
CA ARG A 147 5.54 -8.14 24.03
C ARG A 147 4.35 -8.60 23.21
N TRP A 148 3.94 -7.79 22.23
CA TRP A 148 2.86 -8.16 21.33
C TRP A 148 3.22 -9.34 20.44
N LEU A 149 4.48 -9.41 19.98
CA LEU A 149 4.99 -10.55 19.21
C LEU A 149 4.98 -11.84 20.02
N GLU A 150 5.42 -11.80 21.26
CA GLU A 150 5.37 -12.97 22.18
C GLU A 150 3.93 -13.44 22.35
N THR A 151 3.01 -12.51 22.59
CA THR A 151 1.58 -12.83 22.75
C THR A 151 0.99 -13.41 21.47
N LEU A 152 1.23 -12.79 20.30
CA LEU A 152 0.75 -13.29 19.02
C LEU A 152 1.31 -14.69 18.69
N LYS A 153 2.60 -14.93 18.94
CA LYS A 153 3.20 -16.26 18.77
C LYS A 153 2.60 -17.31 19.68
N SER A 154 2.21 -16.92 20.90
CA SER A 154 1.49 -17.80 21.83
C SER A 154 0.07 -18.09 21.36
N LEU A 155 -0.66 -17.09 20.85
CA LEU A 155 -2.02 -17.24 20.33
C LEU A 155 -2.07 -18.03 19.01
N TYR A 156 -1.07 -17.85 18.17
CA TYR A 156 -1.00 -18.44 16.82
C TYR A 156 0.31 -19.21 16.59
N PRO A 157 0.57 -20.30 17.35
CA PRO A 157 1.87 -20.97 17.37
C PRO A 157 2.26 -21.66 16.05
N LYS A 158 1.31 -21.80 15.14
CA LYS A 158 1.55 -22.39 13.80
C LYS A 158 1.61 -21.35 12.69
N SER A 159 1.33 -20.09 12.99
CA SER A 159 1.44 -18.98 12.04
C SER A 159 2.88 -18.47 11.96
N ASN A 160 3.32 -18.12 10.77
CA ASN A 160 4.58 -17.42 10.58
C ASN A 160 4.35 -15.93 10.87
N ILE A 161 4.99 -15.41 11.92
CA ILE A 161 4.86 -14.00 12.34
C ILE A 161 6.23 -13.35 12.25
N THR A 162 6.38 -12.38 11.32
CA THR A 162 7.67 -11.75 11.05
C THR A 162 7.53 -10.24 11.02
N VAL A 163 8.54 -9.57 11.56
CA VAL A 163 8.69 -8.11 11.50
C VAL A 163 9.74 -7.74 10.48
N TYR A 164 9.46 -6.74 9.66
CA TYR A 164 10.39 -6.23 8.65
C TYR A 164 10.51 -4.71 8.73
N ASP A 165 11.73 -4.22 8.57
CA ASP A 165 11.95 -2.83 8.15
C ASP A 165 12.06 -2.80 6.62
N PHE A 166 11.01 -2.33 5.97
CA PHE A 166 10.97 -2.25 4.51
C PHE A 166 11.96 -1.22 3.95
N ALA A 167 12.43 -0.27 4.74
CA ALA A 167 13.47 0.65 4.29
C ALA A 167 14.84 -0.01 4.14
N ALA A 168 15.07 -1.15 4.81
CA ALA A 168 16.34 -1.86 4.81
C ALA A 168 16.48 -2.91 3.68
N ILE A 169 15.42 -3.18 2.92
CA ILE A 169 15.38 -4.23 1.89
C ILE A 169 14.92 -3.69 0.54
N SER A 170 15.31 -4.37 -0.55
CA SER A 170 14.94 -3.97 -1.90
C SER A 170 13.44 -4.02 -2.14
N LEU A 171 12.92 -3.20 -3.07
CA LEU A 171 11.51 -3.25 -3.45
C LEU A 171 11.10 -4.64 -3.93
N GLN A 172 11.92 -5.32 -4.70
CA GLN A 172 11.63 -6.68 -5.17
C GLN A 172 11.41 -7.64 -4.00
N GLU A 173 12.25 -7.56 -2.97
CA GLU A 173 12.09 -8.38 -1.76
C GLU A 173 10.86 -7.98 -0.96
N GLN A 174 10.59 -6.68 -0.79
CA GLN A 174 9.35 -6.19 -0.17
C GLN A 174 8.12 -6.81 -0.86
N LEU A 175 8.08 -6.81 -2.20
CA LEU A 175 6.96 -7.34 -2.96
C LEU A 175 6.84 -8.87 -2.85
N ARG A 176 7.95 -9.61 -2.77
CA ARG A 176 7.91 -11.06 -2.48
C ARG A 176 7.33 -11.35 -1.10
N ILE A 177 7.74 -10.59 -0.09
CA ILE A 177 7.21 -10.71 1.27
C ILE A 177 5.69 -10.46 1.29
N VAL A 178 5.22 -9.38 0.70
CA VAL A 178 3.77 -9.07 0.72
C VAL A 178 2.95 -10.07 -0.10
N GLN A 179 3.51 -10.70 -1.12
CA GLN A 179 2.86 -11.81 -1.82
C GLN A 179 2.69 -13.05 -0.95
N GLY A 180 3.62 -13.32 -0.04
CA GLY A 180 3.53 -14.39 0.95
C GLY A 180 2.69 -14.07 2.19
N THR A 181 2.16 -12.84 2.29
CA THR A 181 1.48 -12.34 3.50
C THR A 181 -0.04 -12.53 3.43
N ASP A 182 -0.63 -13.06 4.49
CA ASP A 182 -2.08 -13.15 4.66
C ASP A 182 -2.64 -12.01 5.50
N VAL A 183 -1.88 -11.54 6.50
CA VAL A 183 -2.24 -10.38 7.34
C VAL A 183 -1.07 -9.40 7.32
N PHE A 184 -1.28 -8.24 6.72
CA PHE A 184 -0.30 -7.17 6.60
C PHE A 184 -0.59 -6.06 7.60
N VAL A 185 0.32 -5.84 8.53
CA VAL A 185 0.16 -4.89 9.65
C VAL A 185 1.18 -3.76 9.51
N GLY A 186 0.75 -2.53 9.60
CA GLY A 186 1.66 -1.40 9.58
C GLY A 186 1.03 -0.08 10.00
N HIS A 187 1.90 0.90 10.27
CA HIS A 187 1.46 2.27 10.46
C HIS A 187 1.00 2.91 9.17
N HIS A 188 0.00 3.79 9.28
CA HIS A 188 -0.35 4.69 8.18
C HIS A 188 0.89 5.38 7.61
N GLY A 189 1.09 5.29 6.31
CA GLY A 189 2.24 5.88 5.61
C GLY A 189 2.72 5.07 4.42
N ALA A 190 3.93 5.39 3.92
CA ALA A 190 4.44 4.86 2.65
C ALA A 190 4.43 3.32 2.56
N ALA A 191 4.69 2.60 3.66
CA ALA A 191 4.66 1.15 3.67
C ALA A 191 3.27 0.58 3.32
N MET A 192 2.18 1.29 3.66
CA MET A 192 0.82 0.86 3.33
C MET A 192 0.53 0.89 1.83
N ALA A 193 1.35 1.55 1.01
CA ALA A 193 1.24 1.46 -0.45
C ALA A 193 1.43 0.03 -0.97
N HIS A 194 2.10 -0.85 -0.22
CA HIS A 194 2.25 -2.26 -0.55
C HIS A 194 0.92 -3.03 -0.55
N THR A 195 -0.15 -2.47 0.03
CA THR A 195 -1.53 -2.98 -0.11
C THR A 195 -1.89 -3.25 -1.58
N ILE A 196 -1.35 -2.46 -2.53
CA ILE A 196 -1.55 -2.68 -3.97
C ILE A 196 -1.09 -4.09 -4.39
N PHE A 197 -0.02 -4.58 -3.78
CA PHE A 197 0.72 -5.77 -4.20
C PHE A 197 0.48 -6.99 -3.30
N LEU A 198 -0.38 -6.88 -2.31
CA LEU A 198 -0.76 -8.05 -1.50
C LEU A 198 -1.38 -9.14 -2.36
N ASN A 199 -1.27 -10.38 -1.90
CA ASN A 199 -1.99 -11.48 -2.54
C ASN A 199 -3.50 -11.20 -2.52
N PRO A 200 -4.26 -11.71 -3.49
CA PRO A 200 -5.71 -11.67 -3.42
C PRO A 200 -6.19 -12.27 -2.09
N GLU A 201 -7.25 -11.69 -1.52
CA GLU A 201 -7.84 -12.17 -0.27
C GLU A 201 -7.05 -11.87 1.02
N ALA A 202 -5.88 -11.22 0.99
CA ALA A 202 -5.18 -10.81 2.21
C ALA A 202 -6.01 -9.82 3.05
N ALA A 203 -5.64 -9.66 4.31
CA ALA A 203 -6.16 -8.63 5.21
C ALA A 203 -5.10 -7.57 5.49
N VAL A 204 -5.54 -6.33 5.60
CA VAL A 204 -4.71 -5.17 5.95
C VAL A 204 -5.10 -4.67 7.31
N VAL A 205 -4.13 -4.48 8.20
CA VAL A 205 -4.30 -3.81 9.49
C VAL A 205 -3.51 -2.51 9.44
N GLU A 206 -4.22 -1.40 9.43
CA GLU A 206 -3.64 -0.06 9.35
C GLU A 206 -3.78 0.66 10.70
N ILE A 207 -2.65 1.06 11.27
CA ILE A 207 -2.60 1.81 12.51
C ILE A 207 -2.49 3.30 12.17
N PHE A 208 -3.55 4.02 12.47
CA PHE A 208 -3.66 5.44 12.21
C PHE A 208 -3.04 6.29 13.33
N PRO A 209 -2.63 7.53 13.02
CA PRO A 209 -2.39 8.54 14.06
C PRO A 209 -3.64 8.78 14.90
N PRO A 210 -3.49 9.40 16.07
CA PRO A 210 -4.65 9.89 16.81
C PRO A 210 -5.48 10.83 15.92
N VAL A 211 -6.80 10.59 15.84
CA VAL A 211 -7.74 11.42 15.07
C VAL A 211 -7.28 11.73 13.64
N PHE A 212 -7.23 10.71 12.79
CA PHE A 212 -6.78 10.88 11.42
C PHE A 212 -7.93 10.58 10.42
N PRO A 213 -8.31 11.55 9.55
CA PRO A 213 -9.48 11.41 8.69
C PRO A 213 -9.20 10.70 7.37
N MET A 214 -7.93 10.52 6.98
CA MET A 214 -7.58 10.02 5.65
C MET A 214 -7.83 8.50 5.53
N ARG A 215 -8.41 8.10 4.40
CA ARG A 215 -8.85 6.71 4.14
C ARG A 215 -8.26 6.11 2.87
N GLY A 216 -7.18 6.70 2.33
CA GLY A 216 -6.60 6.29 1.04
C GLY A 216 -6.23 4.82 0.95
N PHE A 217 -5.56 4.27 1.96
CA PHE A 217 -5.16 2.85 1.93
C PHE A 217 -6.35 1.91 2.17
N ARG A 218 -7.39 2.35 2.89
CA ARG A 218 -8.65 1.63 2.98
C ARG A 218 -9.36 1.57 1.62
N ALA A 219 -9.41 2.70 0.89
CA ALA A 219 -9.95 2.72 -0.46
C ALA A 219 -9.15 1.79 -1.39
N LEU A 220 -7.83 1.82 -1.28
CA LEU A 220 -6.92 0.96 -2.02
C LEU A 220 -7.15 -0.54 -1.74
N ALA A 221 -7.31 -0.90 -0.47
CA ALA A 221 -7.63 -2.27 -0.07
C ALA A 221 -8.96 -2.73 -0.72
N ARG A 222 -9.99 -1.88 -0.71
CA ARG A 222 -11.27 -2.17 -1.38
C ARG A 222 -11.12 -2.36 -2.88
N MET A 223 -10.36 -1.50 -3.57
CA MET A 223 -10.08 -1.64 -5.02
C MET A 223 -9.37 -2.96 -5.36
N ARG A 224 -8.71 -3.55 -4.38
CA ARG A 224 -8.04 -4.84 -4.49
C ARG A 224 -8.87 -6.01 -3.98
N GLY A 225 -10.07 -5.76 -3.43
CA GLY A 225 -10.91 -6.80 -2.82
C GLY A 225 -10.38 -7.32 -1.49
N LEU A 226 -9.56 -6.55 -0.78
CA LEU A 226 -8.93 -6.94 0.48
C LEU A 226 -9.77 -6.50 1.68
N ALA A 227 -9.75 -7.27 2.76
CA ALA A 227 -10.28 -6.84 4.04
C ALA A 227 -9.38 -5.77 4.66
N HIS A 228 -9.96 -4.71 5.21
CA HIS A 228 -9.22 -3.64 5.87
C HIS A 228 -9.72 -3.43 7.30
N PHE A 229 -8.78 -3.45 8.23
CA PHE A 229 -8.98 -3.20 9.65
C PHE A 229 -8.16 -1.98 10.03
N GLY A 230 -8.75 -1.03 10.76
CA GLY A 230 -8.06 0.20 11.13
C GLY A 230 -8.33 0.59 12.58
N ALA A 231 -7.30 1.04 13.28
CA ALA A 231 -7.40 1.59 14.63
C ALA A 231 -6.49 2.80 14.78
N ASN A 232 -6.90 3.75 15.63
CA ASN A 232 -6.07 4.91 15.95
C ASN A 232 -5.17 4.61 17.15
N CYS A 233 -3.92 5.06 17.10
CA CYS A 233 -3.05 5.05 18.27
C CYS A 233 -3.47 6.15 19.27
N MET A 234 -2.95 6.07 20.48
CA MET A 234 -3.21 7.04 21.55
C MET A 234 -2.31 8.27 21.40
N TRP A 235 -2.80 9.39 21.91
CA TRP A 235 -1.99 10.61 22.02
C TRP A 235 -0.84 10.42 23.01
N PRO A 236 0.38 10.93 22.71
CA PRO A 236 1.52 10.85 23.64
C PRO A 236 1.26 11.48 25.01
N GLU A 237 0.39 12.47 25.07
CA GLU A 237 0.00 13.15 26.31
C GLU A 237 -0.82 12.24 27.26
N GLU A 238 -1.43 11.19 26.70
CA GLU A 238 -2.18 10.18 27.48
C GLU A 238 -1.27 9.09 28.08
N TRP A 239 0.03 9.13 27.75
CA TRP A 239 0.98 8.13 28.22
C TRP A 239 1.47 8.46 29.62
N ASN A 240 1.35 7.48 30.50
CA ASN A 240 1.96 7.53 31.83
C ASN A 240 3.41 7.03 31.75
N ASN A 241 4.13 7.06 32.88
CA ASN A 241 5.51 6.54 32.97
C ASN A 241 5.64 5.05 32.57
N THR A 242 4.52 4.34 32.54
CA THR A 242 4.43 3.00 31.99
C THR A 242 3.20 2.93 31.11
N VAL A 243 3.35 2.25 29.98
CA VAL A 243 2.26 2.00 29.06
C VAL A 243 1.84 0.53 29.24
N ASN A 244 0.69 0.27 29.84
CA ASN A 244 0.24 -1.09 30.21
C ASN A 244 1.32 -1.93 30.93
N GLY A 245 2.06 -1.31 31.85
CA GLY A 245 3.16 -1.97 32.56
C GLY A 245 4.45 -2.15 31.77
N VAL A 246 4.52 -1.70 30.53
CA VAL A 246 5.77 -1.61 29.76
C VAL A 246 6.43 -0.27 30.07
N PRO A 247 7.68 -0.24 30.54
CA PRO A 247 8.43 0.99 30.73
C PRO A 247 8.54 1.75 29.40
N LEU A 248 8.37 3.06 29.46
CA LEU A 248 8.67 3.91 28.30
C LEU A 248 10.18 3.86 28.00
N PRO A 249 10.58 3.98 26.72
CA PRO A 249 11.99 4.06 26.37
C PRO A 249 12.70 5.16 27.16
N GLU A 250 13.94 4.94 27.57
CA GLU A 250 14.75 5.94 28.29
C GLU A 250 14.90 7.27 27.53
N THR A 251 14.86 7.20 26.21
CA THR A 251 14.92 8.36 25.32
C THR A 251 13.59 9.11 25.22
N TRP A 252 12.49 8.54 25.73
CA TRP A 252 11.19 9.19 25.65
C TRP A 252 11.08 10.32 26.67
N THR A 253 10.61 11.44 26.20
CA THR A 253 10.23 12.59 27.05
C THR A 253 8.82 13.01 26.67
N ALA A 254 8.00 13.33 27.69
CA ALA A 254 6.65 13.83 27.42
C ALA A 254 6.73 15.09 26.54
N PRO A 255 6.04 15.10 25.39
CA PRO A 255 6.03 16.27 24.53
C PRO A 255 5.36 17.44 25.25
N LYS A 256 5.94 18.64 25.09
CA LYS A 256 5.38 19.88 25.67
C LYS A 256 4.28 20.48 24.78
N GLU A 257 4.28 20.11 23.51
CA GLU A 257 3.34 20.58 22.49
C GLU A 257 2.77 19.37 21.76
N PRO A 258 1.61 19.46 21.10
CA PRO A 258 1.09 18.40 20.28
C PRO A 258 2.12 17.90 19.27
N VAL A 259 2.38 16.60 19.26
CA VAL A 259 3.41 16.01 18.41
C VAL A 259 2.87 15.88 16.99
N ASP A 260 3.61 16.38 16.00
CA ASP A 260 3.38 15.93 14.63
C ASP A 260 3.67 14.44 14.56
N TRP A 261 2.59 13.67 14.44
CA TRP A 261 2.67 12.21 14.39
C TRP A 261 3.61 11.69 13.28
N GLN A 262 3.77 12.42 12.19
CA GLN A 262 4.62 11.98 11.07
C GLN A 262 6.09 11.86 11.47
N VAL A 263 6.53 12.66 12.42
CA VAL A 263 7.91 12.70 12.93
C VAL A 263 8.05 12.11 14.33
N ALA A 264 6.95 11.71 14.98
CA ALA A 264 6.99 11.07 16.29
C ALA A 264 7.88 9.82 16.25
N GLU A 265 8.79 9.70 17.20
CA GLU A 265 9.69 8.54 17.28
C GLU A 265 8.92 7.26 17.64
N TRP A 266 7.96 7.37 18.54
CA TRP A 266 7.25 6.25 19.14
C TRP A 266 5.75 6.31 18.89
N THR A 267 5.13 5.14 18.79
CA THR A 267 3.68 4.98 18.69
C THR A 267 3.21 3.99 19.73
N TYR A 268 2.04 4.28 20.29
CA TYR A 268 1.46 3.45 21.30
C TYR A 268 -0.02 3.15 21.06
N MET A 269 -0.36 1.90 21.30
CA MET A 269 -1.72 1.40 21.45
C MET A 269 -1.79 0.53 22.71
N THR A 270 -2.96 0.36 23.30
CA THR A 270 -3.11 -0.62 24.36
C THR A 270 -2.96 -2.04 23.79
N ASP A 271 -2.59 -3.00 24.64
CA ASP A 271 -2.50 -4.40 24.22
C ASP A 271 -3.83 -4.90 23.65
N GLU A 272 -4.94 -4.54 24.31
CA GLU A 272 -6.28 -4.90 23.87
C GLU A 272 -6.58 -4.36 22.46
N GLN A 273 -6.22 -3.11 22.19
CA GLN A 273 -6.43 -2.50 20.87
C GLN A 273 -5.60 -3.18 19.78
N PHE A 274 -4.27 -3.31 20.00
CA PHE A 274 -3.39 -3.89 19.00
C PHE A 274 -3.67 -5.37 18.77
N LEU A 275 -3.69 -6.16 19.85
CA LEU A 275 -3.92 -7.60 19.74
C LEU A 275 -5.33 -7.90 19.24
N GLY A 276 -6.34 -7.12 19.65
CA GLY A 276 -7.72 -7.31 19.23
C GLY A 276 -7.90 -7.05 17.72
N ILE A 277 -7.29 -5.99 17.15
CA ILE A 277 -7.42 -5.72 15.74
C ILE A 277 -6.64 -6.72 14.87
N VAL A 278 -5.46 -7.16 15.32
CA VAL A 278 -4.69 -8.20 14.63
C VAL A 278 -5.43 -9.55 14.71
N ASP A 279 -5.98 -9.92 15.88
CA ASP A 279 -6.80 -11.12 16.04
C ASP A 279 -8.00 -11.12 15.08
N ALA A 280 -8.71 -10.01 14.97
CA ALA A 280 -9.84 -9.87 14.04
C ALA A 280 -9.41 -10.13 12.59
N ALA A 281 -8.28 -9.59 12.15
CA ALA A 281 -7.74 -9.83 10.81
C ALA A 281 -7.30 -11.28 10.60
N VAL A 282 -6.63 -11.89 11.58
CA VAL A 282 -6.22 -13.31 11.53
C VAL A 282 -7.44 -14.22 11.45
N ARG A 283 -8.48 -14.00 12.26
CA ARG A 283 -9.73 -14.77 12.21
C ARG A 283 -10.45 -14.61 10.88
N ASN A 284 -10.44 -13.39 10.32
CA ASN A 284 -10.96 -13.18 8.97
C ASN A 284 -10.27 -14.09 7.95
N GLN A 285 -8.92 -14.20 7.98
CA GLN A 285 -8.18 -15.09 7.11
C GLN A 285 -8.46 -16.58 7.38
N MET A 286 -8.51 -16.98 8.63
CA MET A 286 -8.82 -18.37 9.01
C MET A 286 -10.21 -18.79 8.56
N ASN A 287 -11.19 -17.89 8.58
CA ASN A 287 -12.57 -18.17 8.21
C ASN A 287 -12.78 -18.30 6.70
N LYS A 288 -11.93 -17.75 5.86
CA LYS A 288 -12.02 -17.82 4.39
C LYS A 288 -11.97 -19.24 3.83
N ARG A 289 -11.34 -20.15 4.53
CA ARG A 289 -11.33 -21.57 4.14
C ARG A 289 -12.67 -22.28 4.36
N TYR A 290 -13.55 -21.70 5.16
CA TYR A 290 -14.90 -22.21 5.34
C TYR A 290 -15.81 -21.58 4.29
N GLN A 291 -15.90 -22.18 3.12
CA GLN A 291 -16.87 -21.77 2.12
C GLN A 291 -18.26 -22.13 2.62
N PHE A 292 -19.10 -21.15 2.83
CA PHE A 292 -20.52 -21.39 3.05
C PHE A 292 -21.12 -21.82 1.69
N SER A 293 -21.34 -23.11 1.52
CA SER A 293 -21.90 -23.70 0.29
C SER A 293 -23.33 -23.24 -0.05
N ASN A 294 -23.91 -22.34 0.76
CA ASN A 294 -25.30 -21.92 0.66
C ASN A 294 -25.50 -20.42 0.40
N CYS A 295 -24.45 -19.66 0.12
CA CYS A 295 -24.66 -18.32 -0.44
C CYS A 295 -25.04 -18.49 -1.90
N ALA A 296 -26.29 -18.16 -2.23
CA ALA A 296 -26.71 -18.05 -3.61
C ALA A 296 -25.80 -17.05 -4.34
N PRO A 297 -25.47 -17.27 -5.64
CA PRO A 297 -24.59 -16.40 -6.41
C PRO A 297 -25.08 -14.95 -6.55
N ASP A 298 -26.25 -14.62 -6.01
CA ASP A 298 -26.92 -13.33 -6.12
C ASP A 298 -26.88 -12.48 -4.84
N CYS A 299 -26.02 -12.78 -3.87
CA CYS A 299 -25.81 -11.95 -2.68
C CYS A 299 -24.63 -10.99 -2.86
#